data_46027ec28ea302eb47327db58b65f26d
#
_entry.id   46027ec28ea302eb47327db58b65f26d
#
_cell.length_a   1.000
_cell.length_b   1.000
_cell.length_c   1.000
_cell.angle_alpha   90.00
_cell.angle_beta   90.00
_cell.angle_gamma   90.00
#
_symmetry.space_group_name_H-M   'P 1'
#
loop_
_entity.id
_entity.type
_entity.pdbx_description
1 polymer ?
#
loop_
_entity_poly.entity_id
_entity_poly.type
_entity_poly.pdbx_seq_one_letter_code
_entity_poly.pdbx_strand_id
1 'polypeptide(L)'
;MNRQVATRLAEQLSDRDQAVLLDLERFRLLSTKHLQRLRFTDHASELAAARASARALRRLEALGVVAALDRRIGGVRKGSASCIWQLTATGERYLRASRGEARRRRFLEPGAAFVNHTLAVNDLAVGLLEADRHQSGFSVEQLQTEPHNWRRYLGPSGEVKWLKPDLHVITVVDSDDGGYEEHAFLEIDLGTEHLPRIQAK
;
A
#
# COMPACT_ATOMS: atom_id res chain seq x y z
N MET A 1 21.25 -0.41 -10.99
CA MET A 1 20.86 -1.34 -12.07
C MET A 1 21.43 -0.77 -13.36
N ASN A 2 21.99 -1.62 -14.21
CA ASN A 2 22.47 -1.20 -15.53
C ASN A 2 21.24 -0.82 -16.41
N ARG A 3 21.39 0.21 -17.26
CA ARG A 3 20.32 0.70 -18.16
C ARG A 3 19.74 -0.40 -19.05
N GLN A 4 20.59 -1.29 -19.57
CA GLN A 4 20.12 -2.43 -20.37
C GLN A 4 19.21 -3.40 -19.62
N VAL A 5 19.50 -3.66 -18.34
CA VAL A 5 18.65 -4.52 -17.49
C VAL A 5 17.31 -3.84 -17.21
N ALA A 6 17.31 -2.52 -16.98
CA ALA A 6 16.08 -1.76 -16.79
C ALA A 6 15.20 -1.78 -18.05
N THR A 7 15.79 -1.59 -19.23
CA THR A 7 15.07 -1.65 -20.50
C THR A 7 14.44 -3.03 -20.74
N ARG A 8 15.22 -4.11 -20.54
CA ARG A 8 14.71 -5.49 -20.69
C ARG A 8 13.56 -5.81 -19.73
N LEU A 9 13.61 -5.31 -18.49
CA LEU A 9 12.50 -5.45 -17.54
C LEU A 9 11.29 -4.66 -18.02
N ALA A 10 11.47 -3.42 -18.51
CA ALA A 10 10.38 -2.60 -19.04
C ALA A 10 9.63 -3.29 -20.18
N GLU A 11 10.34 -3.98 -21.09
CA GLU A 11 9.75 -4.73 -22.19
C GLU A 11 8.94 -5.96 -21.76
N GLN A 12 9.21 -6.49 -20.55
CA GLN A 12 8.53 -7.68 -20.00
C GLN A 12 7.37 -7.35 -19.06
N LEU A 13 7.28 -6.10 -18.61
CA LEU A 13 6.27 -5.64 -17.67
C LEU A 13 5.13 -4.94 -18.40
N SER A 14 3.91 -5.44 -18.25
CA SER A 14 2.71 -4.74 -18.69
C SER A 14 2.43 -3.51 -17.81
N ASP A 15 1.53 -2.62 -18.26
CA ASP A 15 1.11 -1.46 -17.46
C ASP A 15 0.51 -1.89 -16.12
N ARG A 16 -0.24 -3.00 -16.09
CA ARG A 16 -0.76 -3.57 -14.84
C ARG A 16 0.35 -4.04 -13.91
N ASP A 17 1.41 -4.65 -14.43
CA ASP A 17 2.57 -5.05 -13.62
C ASP A 17 3.28 -3.84 -13.03
N GLN A 18 3.47 -2.80 -13.81
CA GLN A 18 4.05 -1.54 -13.32
C GLN A 18 3.18 -0.93 -12.23
N ALA A 19 1.85 -0.93 -12.39
CA ALA A 19 0.92 -0.46 -11.37
C ALA A 19 1.02 -1.29 -10.07
N VAL A 20 1.15 -2.62 -10.16
CA VAL A 20 1.40 -3.49 -9.00
C VAL A 20 2.70 -3.15 -8.28
N LEU A 21 3.79 -2.88 -9.02
CA LEU A 21 5.06 -2.47 -8.42
C LEU A 21 4.95 -1.11 -7.71
N LEU A 22 4.23 -0.15 -8.29
CA LEU A 22 3.99 1.17 -7.68
C LEU A 22 3.14 1.05 -6.41
N ASP A 23 2.13 0.19 -6.41
CA ASP A 23 1.34 -0.09 -5.21
C ASP A 23 2.21 -0.70 -4.10
N LEU A 24 3.05 -1.68 -4.42
CA LEU A 24 3.97 -2.29 -3.45
C LEU A 24 5.03 -1.30 -2.94
N GLU A 25 5.43 -0.33 -3.76
CA GLU A 25 6.29 0.76 -3.30
C GLU A 25 5.57 1.68 -2.31
N ARG A 26 4.34 2.07 -2.63
CA ARG A 26 3.50 2.96 -1.82
C ARG A 26 3.11 2.34 -0.49
N PHE A 27 2.61 1.12 -0.53
CA PHE A 27 2.02 0.43 0.61
C PHE A 27 3.00 -0.50 1.35
N ARG A 28 4.20 -0.70 0.84
CA ARG A 28 5.27 -1.60 1.35
C ARG A 28 4.90 -3.07 1.31
N LEU A 29 3.77 -3.46 1.88
CA LEU A 29 3.27 -4.83 1.97
C LEU A 29 1.82 -4.88 1.51
N LEU A 30 1.50 -5.77 0.59
CA LEU A 30 0.11 -6.00 0.16
C LEU A 30 -0.18 -7.50 0.12
N SER A 31 -1.37 -7.88 0.55
CA SER A 31 -1.86 -9.23 0.34
C SER A 31 -2.26 -9.45 -1.12
N THR A 32 -2.30 -10.70 -1.57
CA THR A 32 -2.86 -11.04 -2.89
C THR A 32 -4.26 -10.45 -3.07
N LYS A 33 -5.08 -10.46 -2.01
CA LYS A 33 -6.43 -9.90 -2.04
C LYS A 33 -6.43 -8.38 -2.20
N HIS A 34 -5.51 -7.66 -1.54
CA HIS A 34 -5.36 -6.22 -1.74
C HIS A 34 -5.02 -5.89 -3.19
N LEU A 35 -4.03 -6.58 -3.77
CA LEU A 35 -3.64 -6.38 -5.17
C LEU A 35 -4.76 -6.75 -6.14
N GLN A 36 -5.55 -7.80 -5.84
CA GLN A 36 -6.73 -8.15 -6.62
C GLN A 36 -7.75 -7.00 -6.64
N ARG A 37 -8.10 -6.45 -5.48
CA ARG A 37 -9.03 -5.31 -5.33
C ARG A 37 -8.51 -4.04 -6.01
N LEU A 38 -7.20 -3.82 -6.00
CA LEU A 38 -6.59 -2.64 -6.63
C LEU A 38 -6.49 -2.75 -8.14
N ARG A 39 -6.06 -3.90 -8.71
CA ARG A 39 -5.57 -3.99 -10.08
C ARG A 39 -6.21 -5.06 -10.96
N PHE A 40 -7.13 -5.87 -10.43
CA PHE A 40 -7.76 -6.96 -11.17
C PHE A 40 -9.30 -6.87 -11.12
N THR A 41 -9.81 -5.67 -11.36
CA THR A 41 -11.24 -5.33 -11.23
C THR A 41 -12.05 -5.53 -12.53
N ASP A 42 -11.38 -5.75 -13.65
CA ASP A 42 -11.93 -5.86 -15.01
C ASP A 42 -12.23 -7.31 -15.43
N HIS A 43 -12.33 -8.23 -14.48
CA HIS A 43 -12.57 -9.65 -14.75
C HIS A 43 -14.05 -10.02 -14.54
N ALA A 44 -14.54 -10.95 -15.36
CA ALA A 44 -15.94 -11.39 -15.35
C ALA A 44 -16.40 -12.07 -14.04
N SER A 45 -15.48 -12.52 -13.20
CA SER A 45 -15.78 -13.11 -11.90
C SER A 45 -14.62 -12.95 -10.92
N GLU A 46 -14.93 -13.01 -9.63
CA GLU A 46 -13.92 -12.98 -8.55
C GLU A 46 -12.89 -14.13 -8.69
N LEU A 47 -13.34 -15.31 -9.10
CA LEU A 47 -12.46 -16.45 -9.35
C LEU A 47 -11.50 -16.19 -10.51
N ALA A 48 -11.97 -15.55 -11.60
CA ALA A 48 -11.12 -15.17 -12.72
C ALA A 48 -10.08 -14.12 -12.30
N ALA A 49 -10.48 -13.11 -11.52
CA ALA A 49 -9.61 -12.10 -10.94
C ALA A 49 -8.53 -12.73 -10.03
N ALA A 50 -8.93 -13.67 -9.16
CA ALA A 50 -8.01 -14.39 -8.27
C ALA A 50 -6.98 -15.21 -9.04
N ARG A 51 -7.39 -15.91 -10.11
CA ARG A 51 -6.48 -16.67 -10.98
C ARG A 51 -5.53 -15.75 -11.75
N ALA A 52 -6.02 -14.61 -12.25
CA ALA A 52 -5.23 -13.64 -12.99
C ALA A 52 -4.17 -12.99 -12.08
N SER A 53 -4.58 -12.54 -10.89
CA SER A 53 -3.66 -11.95 -9.91
C SER A 53 -2.58 -12.93 -9.47
N ALA A 54 -2.95 -14.20 -9.19
CA ALA A 54 -1.99 -15.23 -8.81
C ALA A 54 -0.96 -15.52 -9.93
N ARG A 55 -1.39 -15.58 -11.21
CA ARG A 55 -0.47 -15.76 -12.34
C ARG A 55 0.47 -14.56 -12.51
N ALA A 56 -0.05 -13.34 -12.43
CA ALA A 56 0.75 -12.13 -12.56
C ALA A 56 1.81 -12.04 -11.45
N LEU A 57 1.43 -12.30 -10.20
CA LEU A 57 2.33 -12.23 -9.05
C LEU A 57 3.44 -13.30 -9.12
N ARG A 58 3.12 -14.53 -9.52
CA ARG A 58 4.15 -15.58 -9.75
C ARG A 58 5.11 -15.20 -10.87
N ARG A 59 4.63 -14.57 -11.94
CA ARG A 59 5.49 -14.08 -13.03
C ARG A 59 6.41 -12.95 -12.54
N LEU A 60 5.89 -11.99 -11.80
CA LEU A 60 6.68 -10.90 -11.20
C LEU A 60 7.73 -11.43 -10.20
N GLU A 61 7.39 -12.47 -9.44
CA GLU A 61 8.32 -13.17 -8.56
C GLU A 61 9.42 -13.88 -9.35
N ALA A 62 9.08 -14.57 -10.43
CA ALA A 62 10.05 -15.22 -11.32
C ALA A 62 10.99 -14.20 -12.01
N LEU A 63 10.51 -12.99 -12.30
CA LEU A 63 11.33 -11.86 -12.76
C LEU A 63 12.19 -11.24 -11.62
N GLY A 64 11.99 -11.68 -10.38
CA GLY A 64 12.73 -11.23 -9.21
C GLY A 64 12.44 -9.78 -8.80
N VAL A 65 11.31 -9.17 -9.24
CA VAL A 65 10.94 -7.78 -8.90
C VAL A 65 10.05 -7.69 -7.68
N VAL A 66 9.32 -8.77 -7.33
CA VAL A 66 8.57 -8.92 -6.08
C VAL A 66 8.98 -10.21 -5.37
N ALA A 67 8.69 -10.30 -4.08
CA ALA A 67 8.84 -11.53 -3.31
C ALA A 67 7.63 -11.73 -2.40
N ALA A 68 7.22 -12.99 -2.25
CA ALA A 68 6.30 -13.38 -1.20
C ALA A 68 7.05 -13.41 0.14
N LEU A 69 6.41 -12.96 1.22
CA LEU A 69 6.90 -13.20 2.57
C LEU A 69 6.58 -14.65 2.96
N ASP A 70 7.53 -15.35 3.60
CA ASP A 70 7.37 -16.73 4.07
C ASP A 70 6.28 -16.89 5.15
N ARG A 71 5.75 -15.77 5.64
CA ARG A 71 4.69 -15.75 6.66
C ARG A 71 3.31 -15.68 6.00
N ARG A 72 2.53 -16.73 6.24
CA ARG A 72 1.08 -16.75 6.01
C ARG A 72 0.41 -16.16 7.24
N ILE A 73 -0.29 -15.03 7.08
CA ILE A 73 -1.19 -14.58 8.15
C ILE A 73 -2.43 -15.47 8.09
N GLY A 74 -2.55 -16.33 9.11
CA GLY A 74 -3.69 -17.22 9.27
C GLY A 74 -4.95 -16.38 9.58
N GLY A 75 -5.93 -16.42 8.70
CA GLY A 75 -7.30 -16.10 9.07
C GLY A 75 -7.85 -17.20 9.99
N VAL A 76 -8.87 -16.88 10.79
CA VAL A 76 -9.56 -17.77 11.74
C VAL A 76 -10.12 -19.05 11.09
N ARG A 77 -10.13 -19.16 9.77
CA ARG A 77 -10.53 -20.36 9.02
C ARG A 77 -9.36 -20.95 8.26
N LYS A 78 -9.06 -22.23 8.54
CA LYS A 78 -8.17 -23.08 7.74
C LYS A 78 -8.55 -22.99 6.26
N GLY A 79 -7.68 -22.39 5.41
CA GLY A 79 -7.86 -22.42 3.95
C GLY A 79 -7.66 -21.10 3.20
N SER A 80 -7.60 -19.94 3.85
CA SER A 80 -7.50 -18.64 3.15
C SER A 80 -6.27 -17.82 3.54
N ALA A 81 -5.12 -18.45 3.74
CA ALA A 81 -3.87 -17.70 3.92
C ALA A 81 -3.51 -17.01 2.60
N SER A 82 -3.78 -15.71 2.51
CA SER A 82 -3.33 -14.89 1.39
C SER A 82 -1.83 -14.67 1.49
N CYS A 83 -1.08 -14.87 0.39
CA CYS A 83 0.33 -14.50 0.35
C CYS A 83 0.48 -12.99 0.51
N ILE A 84 1.51 -12.57 1.23
CA ILE A 84 1.89 -11.16 1.41
C ILE A 84 3.07 -10.89 0.49
N TRP A 85 2.98 -9.82 -0.25
CA TRP A 85 3.93 -9.42 -1.27
C TRP A 85 4.65 -8.14 -0.90
N GLN A 86 5.92 -8.05 -1.29
CA GLN A 86 6.75 -6.85 -1.17
C GLN A 86 7.62 -6.68 -2.41
N LEU A 87 8.11 -5.47 -2.65
CA LEU A 87 9.17 -5.26 -3.64
C LEU A 87 10.45 -5.94 -3.18
N THR A 88 11.21 -6.48 -4.15
CA THR A 88 12.61 -6.83 -3.93
C THR A 88 13.51 -5.61 -4.14
N ALA A 89 14.79 -5.76 -3.81
CA ALA A 89 15.81 -4.77 -4.16
C ALA A 89 15.93 -4.54 -5.69
N THR A 90 15.55 -5.52 -6.51
CA THR A 90 15.53 -5.39 -7.97
C THR A 90 14.33 -4.57 -8.43
N GLY A 91 13.14 -4.84 -7.89
CA GLY A 91 11.92 -4.07 -8.19
C GLY A 91 12.07 -2.60 -7.81
N GLU A 92 12.59 -2.31 -6.61
CA GLU A 92 12.88 -0.93 -6.19
C GLU A 92 13.90 -0.24 -7.10
N ARG A 93 14.98 -0.94 -7.46
CA ARG A 93 15.98 -0.37 -8.40
C ARG A 93 15.39 -0.10 -9.78
N TYR A 94 14.47 -0.93 -10.23
CA TYR A 94 13.75 -0.71 -11.48
C TYR A 94 12.90 0.58 -11.42
N LEU A 95 12.04 0.72 -10.41
CA LEU A 95 11.19 1.91 -10.24
C LEU A 95 12.01 3.20 -10.09
N ARG A 96 13.11 3.17 -9.33
CA ARG A 96 14.00 4.33 -9.21
C ARG A 96 14.69 4.68 -10.53
N ALA A 97 15.14 3.68 -11.27
CA ALA A 97 15.79 3.90 -12.55
C ALA A 97 14.83 4.53 -13.58
N SER A 98 13.54 4.14 -13.57
CA SER A 98 12.52 4.74 -14.44
C SER A 98 12.25 6.21 -14.14
N ARG A 99 12.46 6.65 -12.88
CA ARG A 99 12.26 8.04 -12.42
C ARG A 99 13.53 8.87 -12.30
N GLY A 100 14.71 8.28 -12.53
CA GLY A 100 15.99 8.98 -12.37
C GLY A 100 16.38 9.28 -10.92
N GLU A 101 15.83 8.57 -9.93
CA GLU A 101 16.06 8.79 -8.51
C GLU A 101 17.32 8.09 -8.00
N ALA A 102 18.13 8.79 -7.18
CA ALA A 102 19.38 8.27 -6.63
C ALA A 102 19.23 7.57 -5.26
N ARG A 103 18.21 7.90 -4.48
CA ARG A 103 18.08 7.47 -3.08
C ARG A 103 17.68 6.00 -2.95
N ARG A 104 18.42 5.23 -2.13
CA ARG A 104 18.20 3.80 -1.87
C ARG A 104 17.37 3.58 -0.61
N ARG A 105 16.33 2.75 -0.66
CA ARG A 105 15.63 2.21 0.52
C ARG A 105 16.44 1.06 1.14
N ARG A 106 16.45 0.94 2.47
CA ARG A 106 16.95 -0.25 3.15
C ARG A 106 15.85 -1.30 3.19
N PHE A 107 16.15 -2.51 2.72
CA PHE A 107 15.30 -3.69 2.91
C PHE A 107 15.66 -4.31 4.26
N LEU A 108 14.71 -4.35 5.16
CA LEU A 108 14.77 -5.08 6.42
C LEU A 108 13.63 -6.08 6.39
N GLU A 109 13.86 -7.30 6.87
CA GLU A 109 12.80 -8.28 7.03
C GLU A 109 11.83 -7.79 8.11
N PRO A 110 10.53 -7.61 7.78
CA PRO A 110 9.60 -7.01 8.72
C PRO A 110 9.20 -8.00 9.82
N GLY A 111 9.17 -7.54 11.08
CA GLY A 111 8.64 -8.32 12.21
C GLY A 111 7.13 -8.56 12.10
N ALA A 112 6.60 -9.57 12.82
CA ALA A 112 5.19 -9.96 12.73
C ALA A 112 4.21 -8.82 13.10
N ALA A 113 4.51 -8.06 14.15
CA ALA A 113 3.69 -6.92 14.58
C ALA A 113 3.62 -5.84 13.49
N PHE A 114 4.75 -5.51 12.87
CA PHE A 114 4.79 -4.59 11.75
C PHE A 114 3.98 -5.07 10.56
N VAL A 115 4.05 -6.36 10.21
CA VAL A 115 3.27 -6.93 9.10
C VAL A 115 1.78 -6.81 9.36
N ASN A 116 1.32 -7.20 10.57
CA ASN A 116 -0.10 -7.14 10.93
C ASN A 116 -0.64 -5.72 10.90
N HIS A 117 0.08 -4.77 11.49
CA HIS A 117 -0.28 -3.37 11.51
C HIS A 117 -0.32 -2.80 10.09
N THR A 118 0.74 -2.97 9.30
CA THR A 118 0.79 -2.48 7.91
C THR A 118 -0.35 -3.02 7.06
N LEU A 119 -0.72 -4.29 7.23
CA LEU A 119 -1.83 -4.86 6.46
C LEU A 119 -3.19 -4.32 6.90
N ALA A 120 -3.38 -4.01 8.19
CA ALA A 120 -4.62 -3.38 8.66
C ALA A 120 -4.76 -1.94 8.13
N VAL A 121 -3.68 -1.16 8.17
CA VAL A 121 -3.61 0.17 7.54
C VAL A 121 -3.93 0.08 6.05
N ASN A 122 -3.33 -0.87 5.35
CA ASN A 122 -3.54 -1.04 3.91
C ASN A 122 -4.93 -1.58 3.56
N ASP A 123 -5.58 -2.36 4.44
CA ASP A 123 -6.96 -2.80 4.20
C ASP A 123 -7.93 -1.61 4.21
N LEU A 124 -7.74 -0.67 5.13
CA LEU A 124 -8.49 0.59 5.14
C LEU A 124 -8.19 1.42 3.88
N ALA A 125 -6.93 1.61 3.56
CA ALA A 125 -6.52 2.39 2.38
C ALA A 125 -7.07 1.81 1.07
N VAL A 126 -7.02 0.49 0.90
CA VAL A 126 -7.59 -0.20 -0.27
C VAL A 126 -9.11 -0.08 -0.28
N GLY A 127 -9.76 -0.14 0.90
CA GLY A 127 -11.21 0.06 1.03
C GLY A 127 -11.65 1.45 0.57
N LEU A 128 -10.91 2.51 0.95
CA LEU A 128 -11.16 3.88 0.50
C LEU A 128 -11.01 4.03 -1.02
N LEU A 129 -9.93 3.49 -1.61
CA LEU A 129 -9.72 3.50 -3.06
C LEU A 129 -10.74 2.65 -3.84
N GLU A 130 -11.33 1.65 -3.20
CA GLU A 130 -12.42 0.86 -3.77
C GLU A 130 -13.74 1.62 -3.70
N ALA A 131 -14.02 2.32 -2.60
CA ALA A 131 -15.17 3.21 -2.46
C ALA A 131 -15.14 4.33 -3.50
N ASP A 132 -14.00 4.98 -3.69
CA ASP A 132 -13.75 6.00 -4.73
C ASP A 132 -14.17 5.52 -6.12
N ARG A 133 -13.90 4.27 -6.47
CA ARG A 133 -14.28 3.69 -7.78
C ARG A 133 -15.74 3.31 -7.92
N HIS A 134 -16.44 3.06 -6.82
CA HIS A 134 -17.78 2.46 -6.84
C HIS A 134 -18.88 3.36 -6.31
N GLN A 135 -18.54 4.41 -5.55
CA GLN A 135 -19.51 5.32 -4.95
C GLN A 135 -19.57 6.64 -5.75
N SER A 136 -20.73 6.95 -6.31
CA SER A 136 -20.98 8.25 -6.90
C SER A 136 -20.98 9.31 -5.81
N GLY A 137 -20.38 10.48 -6.09
CA GLY A 137 -20.32 11.58 -5.14
C GLY A 137 -19.29 11.42 -4.00
N PHE A 138 -18.39 10.44 -4.11
CA PHE A 138 -17.25 10.26 -3.20
C PHE A 138 -15.98 10.10 -4.01
N SER A 139 -14.94 10.86 -3.69
CA SER A 139 -13.61 10.71 -4.28
C SER A 139 -12.49 10.80 -3.24
N VAL A 140 -11.38 10.13 -3.51
CA VAL A 140 -10.14 10.18 -2.73
C VAL A 140 -9.12 11.01 -3.48
N GLU A 141 -9.06 12.31 -3.17
CA GLU A 141 -8.13 13.25 -3.82
C GLU A 141 -6.68 12.98 -3.44
N GLN A 142 -6.45 12.60 -2.19
CA GLN A 142 -5.12 12.27 -1.69
C GLN A 142 -5.19 11.13 -0.69
N LEU A 143 -4.24 10.19 -0.80
CA LEU A 143 -3.98 9.17 0.21
C LEU A 143 -2.47 9.03 0.37
N GLN A 144 -1.95 9.36 1.54
CA GLN A 144 -0.53 9.30 1.86
C GLN A 144 -0.28 8.31 2.99
N THR A 145 0.71 7.43 2.80
CA THR A 145 1.24 6.51 3.81
C THR A 145 2.56 7.05 4.36
N GLU A 146 3.06 6.44 5.43
CA GLU A 146 4.40 6.72 5.97
C GLU A 146 5.53 6.56 4.93
N PRO A 147 6.50 7.45 4.92
CA PRO A 147 6.70 8.64 5.76
C PRO A 147 6.16 9.94 5.13
N HIS A 148 5.43 9.86 4.00
CA HIS A 148 5.00 11.04 3.24
C HIS A 148 3.87 11.81 3.94
N ASN A 149 3.15 11.16 4.85
CA ASN A 149 2.10 11.73 5.69
C ASN A 149 2.63 12.38 6.97
N TRP A 150 3.93 12.32 7.27
CA TRP A 150 4.48 12.92 8.47
C TRP A 150 4.46 14.45 8.39
N ARG A 151 4.03 15.10 9.48
CA ARG A 151 3.94 16.55 9.59
C ARG A 151 4.76 17.05 10.77
N ARG A 152 5.51 18.12 10.55
CA ARG A 152 6.28 18.80 11.58
C ARG A 152 5.47 19.97 12.12
N TYR A 153 5.40 20.11 13.43
CA TYR A 153 4.71 21.22 14.08
C TYR A 153 5.50 21.71 15.30
N LEU A 154 5.15 22.89 15.79
CA LEU A 154 5.73 23.47 17.01
C LEU A 154 4.83 23.12 18.19
N GLY A 155 5.40 22.54 19.24
CA GLY A 155 4.74 22.33 20.51
C GLY A 155 4.55 23.63 21.29
N PRO A 156 3.84 23.60 22.42
CA PRO A 156 3.53 24.79 23.22
C PRO A 156 4.77 25.58 23.72
N SER A 157 5.89 24.90 23.91
CA SER A 157 7.18 25.50 24.32
C SER A 157 8.08 25.86 23.14
N GLY A 158 7.59 25.81 21.90
CA GLY A 158 8.37 26.11 20.71
C GLY A 158 9.25 24.93 20.22
N GLU A 159 9.18 23.78 20.90
CA GLU A 159 9.90 22.57 20.49
C GLU A 159 9.32 21.99 19.19
N VAL A 160 10.19 21.41 18.35
CA VAL A 160 9.76 20.75 17.12
C VAL A 160 9.23 19.36 17.44
N LYS A 161 7.97 19.12 17.09
CA LYS A 161 7.29 17.82 17.20
C LYS A 161 6.93 17.26 15.83
N TRP A 162 6.65 15.96 15.78
CA TRP A 162 6.23 15.25 14.58
C TRP A 162 4.91 14.55 14.85
N LEU A 163 3.92 14.86 14.03
CA LEU A 163 2.74 14.03 13.85
C LEU A 163 3.09 12.95 12.82
N LYS A 164 2.90 11.69 13.19
CA LYS A 164 3.24 10.51 12.36
C LYS A 164 2.05 9.57 12.28
N PRO A 165 0.96 9.96 11.63
CA PRO A 165 -0.21 9.12 11.48
C PRO A 165 0.09 7.93 10.56
N ASP A 166 -0.70 6.87 10.63
CA ASP A 166 -0.62 5.73 9.71
C ASP A 166 -1.03 6.13 8.30
N LEU A 167 -2.09 6.93 8.18
CA LEU A 167 -2.59 7.46 6.91
C LEU A 167 -2.93 8.96 7.05
N HIS A 168 -2.74 9.69 5.97
CA HIS A 168 -3.38 10.98 5.73
C HIS A 168 -4.22 10.85 4.46
N VAL A 169 -5.50 11.20 4.56
CA VAL A 169 -6.46 11.10 3.47
C VAL A 169 -7.14 12.45 3.27
N ILE A 170 -7.33 12.83 2.03
CA ILE A 170 -8.21 13.93 1.62
C ILE A 170 -9.30 13.30 0.78
N THR A 171 -10.54 13.46 1.21
CA THR A 171 -11.72 12.98 0.48
C THR A 171 -12.62 14.15 0.12
N VAL A 172 -13.32 14.02 -0.99
CA VAL A 172 -14.39 14.93 -1.38
C VAL A 172 -15.69 14.16 -1.39
N VAL A 173 -16.70 14.76 -0.80
CA VAL A 173 -18.07 14.22 -0.75
C VAL A 173 -19.00 15.25 -1.39
N ASP A 174 -19.71 14.86 -2.43
CA ASP A 174 -20.75 15.68 -3.03
C ASP A 174 -21.98 15.70 -2.12
N SER A 175 -22.58 16.89 -1.96
CA SER A 175 -23.85 17.07 -1.25
C SER A 175 -24.76 18.01 -2.04
N ASP A 176 -26.05 18.01 -1.72
CA ASP A 176 -27.05 18.87 -2.40
C ASP A 176 -26.73 20.37 -2.25
N ASP A 177 -26.00 20.75 -1.20
CA ASP A 177 -25.59 22.14 -0.91
C ASP A 177 -24.18 22.47 -1.46
N GLY A 178 -23.57 21.61 -2.28
CA GLY A 178 -22.19 21.69 -2.76
C GLY A 178 -21.30 20.65 -2.09
N GLY A 179 -20.21 20.26 -2.75
CA GLY A 179 -19.25 19.31 -2.21
C GLY A 179 -18.41 19.90 -1.07
N TYR A 180 -17.97 19.06 -0.15
CA TYR A 180 -17.00 19.41 0.90
C TYR A 180 -15.78 18.51 0.87
N GLU A 181 -14.64 19.09 1.19
CA GLU A 181 -13.35 18.40 1.31
C GLU A 181 -13.08 18.09 2.79
N GLU A 182 -12.75 16.84 3.08
CA GLU A 182 -12.41 16.37 4.42
C GLU A 182 -10.95 15.91 4.47
N HIS A 183 -10.20 16.43 5.45
CA HIS A 183 -8.83 16.05 5.74
C HIS A 183 -8.77 15.20 7.00
N ALA A 184 -8.33 13.95 6.89
CA ALA A 184 -8.25 13.04 8.01
C ALA A 184 -6.83 12.50 8.21
N PHE A 185 -6.33 12.56 9.46
CA PHE A 185 -5.17 11.81 9.92
C PHE A 185 -5.68 10.60 10.69
N LEU A 186 -5.28 9.42 10.25
CA LEU A 186 -5.82 8.15 10.77
C LEU A 186 -4.72 7.35 11.46
N GLU A 187 -5.06 6.78 12.61
CA GLU A 187 -4.25 5.83 13.38
C GLU A 187 -5.03 4.53 13.50
N ILE A 188 -4.36 3.41 13.25
CA ILE A 188 -4.96 2.07 13.31
C ILE A 188 -4.46 1.36 14.56
N ASP A 189 -5.32 1.23 15.56
CA ASP A 189 -5.03 0.43 16.74
C ASP A 189 -5.54 -1.00 16.60
N LEU A 190 -4.64 -1.96 16.74
CA LEU A 190 -4.95 -3.39 16.76
C LEU A 190 -5.29 -3.92 18.15
N GLY A 191 -5.56 -3.04 19.10
CA GLY A 191 -5.84 -3.40 20.50
C GLY A 191 -4.58 -3.84 21.25
N THR A 192 -3.40 -3.47 20.78
CA THR A 192 -2.11 -3.81 21.39
C THR A 192 -1.54 -2.69 22.26
N GLU A 193 -2.11 -1.49 22.17
CA GLU A 193 -1.70 -0.34 22.97
C GLU A 193 -2.63 -0.14 24.19
N HIS A 194 -2.06 0.19 25.34
CA HIS A 194 -2.84 0.54 26.54
C HIS A 194 -3.40 1.95 26.43
N LEU A 195 -4.64 2.16 26.88
CA LEU A 195 -5.37 3.44 26.86
C LEU A 195 -4.53 4.69 27.24
N PRO A 196 -3.71 4.68 28.32
CA PRO A 196 -2.89 5.85 28.66
C PRO A 196 -1.90 6.26 27.57
N ARG A 197 -1.43 5.30 26.76
CA ARG A 197 -0.49 5.58 25.66
C ARG A 197 -1.21 6.17 24.45
N ILE A 198 -2.44 5.79 24.22
CA ILE A 198 -3.29 6.35 23.16
C ILE A 198 -3.64 7.80 23.48
N GLN A 199 -3.95 8.09 24.76
CA GLN A 199 -4.29 9.45 25.21
C GLN A 199 -3.09 10.42 25.23
N ALA A 200 -1.87 9.91 25.20
CA ALA A 200 -0.63 10.70 25.21
C ALA A 200 -0.10 11.02 23.78
N LYS A 201 -0.71 10.46 22.74
CA LYS A 201 -0.40 10.75 21.33
C LYS A 201 -1.14 11.98 20.83
#